data_7e5abd08ea5a44c1f4de17a9fa99bbad
#
_entry.id   7e5abd08ea5a44c1f4de17a9fa99bbad
#
_cell.length_a   1.000
_cell.length_b   1.000
_cell.length_c   1.000
_cell.angle_alpha   90.00
_cell.angle_beta   90.00
_cell.angle_gamma   90.00
#
_symmetry.space_group_name_H-M   'P 1'
#
loop_
_entity.id
_entity.type
_entity.pdbx_description
1 polymer ?
#
loop_
_entity_poly.entity_id
_entity_poly.type
_entity_poly.pdbx_seq_one_letter_code
_entity_poly.pdbx_strand_id
1 'polypeptide(L)'
;MAKLHFRPYIPNQTVLFPQRIDENIVANDPVRIVNAVIDNLNLESFKKLYKETGRCPYHPKMMLKVIIYAYMNNIYSCRKIEKHLLRDIHYIWLAGNEHPDFITINRFRNRVKEEINNVFTQLIFVLADKGFISLDVEYIDGTKIESKANKYTFVWRKTVERNRTRLMDKIRILLEQVDEAIAQENSIKDTSVEFTPCRLSDIVDELKEALERQPATKDKEEKKALRKKKKQVMELEGYRDKLIEYDNHLDTLGERNSYSKTDPGATFMRMKEDAMKNGQTKPGYNLQIGTENQFITDFRLFPNPTDTLTLIPFFHSFQYRYNRLPNICVADSGYGSEENYRFMQENGIEAFIKYNYFHKEQRPRYTPNPFHAESLHNNAQEDYYVCPMGQHMNRIGTKRDKTASGYIIESARYKAKRCEGCPLRGSCFKARGNRIIEVNHRLNQYKRQARERLLSEEGIKHRGRRCIEPEAVFGQMKYNMAYRRFRHVGEDKVTMDFAFFAIAFNIKKMCAKLIKEGKGLITVAKYMFMGLFITRYNWNIATCCQMHEEKAA
;
A
#
# COMPACT_ATOMS: atom_id res chain seq x y z
N MET A 1 -37.80 56.67 22.37
CA MET A 1 -37.44 55.42 21.68
C MET A 1 -36.21 55.65 20.81
N ALA A 2 -35.10 54.92 21.05
CA ALA A 2 -33.90 55.06 20.23
C ALA A 2 -34.25 54.56 18.81
N LYS A 3 -34.00 55.39 17.78
CA LYS A 3 -34.17 54.97 16.39
C LYS A 3 -33.12 53.91 16.05
N LEU A 4 -33.55 52.77 15.50
CA LEU A 4 -32.69 51.72 15.02
C LEU A 4 -31.84 52.23 13.84
N HIS A 5 -30.51 52.26 14.00
CA HIS A 5 -29.62 52.67 12.91
C HIS A 5 -28.87 51.45 12.40
N PHE A 6 -28.96 51.17 11.08
CA PHE A 6 -28.18 50.16 10.41
C PHE A 6 -26.89 50.76 9.83
N ARG A 7 -25.84 49.98 9.74
CA ARG A 7 -24.65 50.37 8.99
C ARG A 7 -25.00 50.55 7.50
N PRO A 8 -24.41 51.54 6.81
CA PRO A 8 -24.66 51.72 5.40
C PRO A 8 -24.28 50.47 4.63
N TYR A 9 -25.14 50.02 3.70
CA TYR A 9 -24.95 48.88 2.82
C TYR A 9 -24.95 49.37 1.38
N ILE A 10 -23.74 49.42 0.76
CA ILE A 10 -23.53 49.89 -0.59
C ILE A 10 -22.83 48.78 -1.37
N PRO A 11 -23.57 47.87 -2.04
CA PRO A 11 -23.00 46.73 -2.76
C PRO A 11 -22.14 47.10 -3.96
N ASN A 12 -22.37 48.29 -4.56
CA ASN A 12 -21.66 48.78 -5.72
C ASN A 12 -20.68 49.92 -5.38
N GLN A 13 -20.00 49.83 -4.25
CA GLN A 13 -19.04 50.83 -3.86
C GLN A 13 -17.84 50.83 -4.81
N THR A 14 -17.58 51.98 -5.44
CA THR A 14 -16.40 52.20 -6.28
C THR A 14 -15.18 52.55 -5.38
N VAL A 15 -14.08 51.88 -5.61
CA VAL A 15 -12.81 52.15 -4.90
C VAL A 15 -11.87 52.84 -5.86
N LEU A 16 -11.38 54.01 -5.49
CA LEU A 16 -10.43 54.80 -6.32
C LEU A 16 -9.07 54.09 -6.52
N PHE A 17 -8.60 53.40 -5.47
CA PHE A 17 -7.36 52.64 -5.51
C PHE A 17 -7.69 51.20 -5.08
N PRO A 18 -7.50 50.19 -5.95
CA PRO A 18 -7.75 48.81 -5.61
C PRO A 18 -6.75 48.38 -4.53
N GLN A 19 -7.27 47.84 -3.42
CA GLN A 19 -6.45 47.27 -2.36
C GLN A 19 -5.71 46.02 -2.89
N ARG A 20 -4.53 45.76 -2.34
CA ARG A 20 -3.82 44.50 -2.59
C ARG A 20 -4.64 43.33 -2.03
N ILE A 21 -4.72 42.24 -2.75
CA ILE A 21 -5.52 41.06 -2.38
C ILE A 21 -5.10 40.53 -1.00
N ASP A 22 -3.79 40.54 -0.70
CA ASP A 22 -3.24 40.03 0.54
C ASP A 22 -3.61 40.85 1.79
N GLU A 23 -3.99 42.12 1.64
CA GLU A 23 -4.47 42.97 2.75
C GLU A 23 -5.83 42.50 3.28
N ASN A 24 -6.63 41.86 2.44
CA ASN A 24 -7.93 41.30 2.83
C ASN A 24 -7.82 39.88 3.42
N ILE A 25 -6.62 39.29 3.49
CA ILE A 25 -6.38 37.98 4.09
C ILE A 25 -5.91 38.16 5.54
N VAL A 26 -6.57 37.46 6.45
CA VAL A 26 -6.23 37.52 7.88
C VAL A 26 -4.75 37.16 8.12
N ALA A 27 -4.11 37.85 9.05
CA ALA A 27 -2.68 37.66 9.35
C ALA A 27 -2.32 36.22 9.75
N ASN A 28 -3.22 35.54 10.47
CA ASN A 28 -3.05 34.16 10.93
C ASN A 28 -3.72 33.12 10.03
N ASP A 29 -3.97 33.44 8.75
CA ASP A 29 -4.52 32.44 7.82
C ASP A 29 -3.43 31.45 7.37
N PRO A 30 -3.72 30.13 7.40
CA PRO A 30 -2.81 29.08 6.93
C PRO A 30 -2.35 29.24 5.47
N VAL A 31 -3.08 29.94 4.62
CA VAL A 31 -2.72 30.21 3.22
C VAL A 31 -1.35 30.88 3.10
N ARG A 32 -0.99 31.73 4.08
CA ARG A 32 0.32 32.43 4.13
C ARG A 32 1.47 31.45 4.29
N ILE A 33 1.28 30.42 5.11
CA ILE A 33 2.27 29.35 5.31
C ILE A 33 2.39 28.49 4.06
N VAL A 34 1.26 28.13 3.41
CA VAL A 34 1.31 27.40 2.14
C VAL A 34 2.13 28.16 1.10
N ASN A 35 1.88 29.47 0.96
CA ASN A 35 2.63 30.32 0.05
C ASN A 35 4.12 30.30 0.37
N ALA A 36 4.49 30.57 1.62
CA ALA A 36 5.90 30.63 2.03
C ALA A 36 6.63 29.29 1.91
N VAL A 37 6.00 28.18 2.31
CA VAL A 37 6.60 26.84 2.20
C VAL A 37 6.90 26.52 0.75
N ILE A 38 5.91 26.63 -0.15
CA ILE A 38 6.09 26.25 -1.54
C ILE A 38 7.08 27.16 -2.28
N ASP A 39 7.15 28.46 -1.91
CA ASP A 39 8.12 29.37 -2.50
C ASP A 39 9.57 28.99 -2.17
N ASN A 40 9.80 28.36 -1.01
CA ASN A 40 11.12 27.93 -0.56
C ASN A 40 11.50 26.50 -0.99
N LEU A 41 10.61 25.72 -1.61
CA LEU A 41 10.94 24.41 -2.13
C LEU A 41 11.65 24.51 -3.49
N ASN A 42 12.58 23.58 -3.72
CA ASN A 42 13.24 23.44 -5.02
C ASN A 42 12.33 22.68 -5.99
N LEU A 43 11.86 23.35 -7.02
CA LEU A 43 11.01 22.78 -8.06
C LEU A 43 11.70 22.79 -9.45
N GLU A 44 13.02 22.79 -9.49
CA GLU A 44 13.78 22.77 -10.75
C GLU A 44 13.47 21.52 -11.60
N SER A 45 13.26 20.37 -10.94
CA SER A 45 12.85 19.13 -11.62
C SER A 45 11.53 19.28 -12.38
N PHE A 46 10.62 20.13 -11.90
CA PHE A 46 9.35 20.38 -12.60
C PHE A 46 9.54 21.08 -13.93
N LYS A 47 10.61 21.89 -14.11
CA LYS A 47 10.88 22.56 -15.38
C LYS A 47 11.12 21.56 -16.50
N LYS A 48 11.78 20.42 -16.21
CA LYS A 48 12.03 19.34 -17.16
C LYS A 48 10.75 18.68 -17.72
N LEU A 49 9.63 18.85 -17.01
CA LEU A 49 8.33 18.29 -17.42
C LEU A 49 7.60 19.16 -18.44
N TYR A 50 8.14 20.34 -18.78
CA TYR A 50 7.53 21.27 -19.73
C TYR A 50 8.34 21.34 -21.02
N LYS A 51 7.65 21.49 -22.15
CA LYS A 51 8.28 21.73 -23.45
C LYS A 51 8.61 23.22 -23.60
N GLU A 52 9.69 23.53 -24.29
CA GLU A 52 10.09 24.90 -24.56
C GLU A 52 9.19 25.60 -25.60
N THR A 53 8.49 24.82 -26.42
CA THR A 53 7.61 25.28 -27.48
C THR A 53 6.14 25.08 -27.15
N GLY A 54 5.28 25.97 -27.64
CA GLY A 54 3.83 25.90 -27.48
C GLY A 54 3.24 27.03 -26.64
N ARG A 55 1.99 26.89 -26.19
CA ARG A 55 1.31 27.89 -25.35
C ARG A 55 2.02 27.97 -23.99
N CYS A 56 2.23 29.21 -23.50
CA CYS A 56 2.83 29.46 -22.18
C CYS A 56 2.03 28.74 -21.08
N PRO A 57 2.68 27.84 -20.30
CA PRO A 57 2.01 27.12 -19.22
C PRO A 57 1.87 27.97 -17.96
N TYR A 58 0.90 27.63 -17.12
CA TYR A 58 0.82 28.20 -15.76
C TYR A 58 2.04 27.84 -14.94
N HIS A 59 2.46 28.75 -14.07
CA HIS A 59 3.67 28.57 -13.27
C HIS A 59 3.52 27.37 -12.30
N PRO A 60 4.47 26.41 -12.25
CA PRO A 60 4.36 25.21 -11.43
C PRO A 60 4.15 25.45 -9.93
N LYS A 61 4.85 26.47 -9.37
CA LYS A 61 4.66 26.85 -7.95
C LYS A 61 3.24 27.30 -7.68
N MET A 62 2.66 28.11 -8.56
CA MET A 62 1.28 28.56 -8.43
C MET A 62 0.29 27.38 -8.43
N MET A 63 0.41 26.48 -9.40
CA MET A 63 -0.42 25.30 -9.50
C MET A 63 -0.30 24.41 -8.25
N LEU A 64 0.92 24.24 -7.74
CA LEU A 64 1.18 23.45 -6.53
C LEU A 64 0.55 24.11 -5.29
N LYS A 65 0.71 25.43 -5.08
CA LYS A 65 0.10 26.20 -3.99
C LYS A 65 -1.42 26.01 -3.94
N VAL A 66 -2.07 26.18 -5.08
CA VAL A 66 -3.52 26.07 -5.25
C VAL A 66 -4.00 24.64 -4.88
N ILE A 67 -3.32 23.62 -5.38
CA ILE A 67 -3.71 22.22 -5.13
C ILE A 67 -3.49 21.86 -3.65
N ILE A 68 -2.34 22.20 -3.07
CA ILE A 68 -2.03 21.90 -1.66
C ILE A 68 -3.02 22.60 -0.74
N TYR A 69 -3.32 23.88 -0.98
CA TYR A 69 -4.30 24.63 -0.18
C TYR A 69 -5.71 24.03 -0.32
N ALA A 70 -6.06 23.55 -1.52
CA ALA A 70 -7.33 22.87 -1.74
C ALA A 70 -7.44 21.58 -0.92
N TYR A 71 -6.38 20.76 -0.89
CA TYR A 71 -6.34 19.54 -0.08
C TYR A 71 -6.42 19.84 1.42
N MET A 72 -5.79 20.92 1.91
CA MET A 72 -5.92 21.37 3.30
C MET A 72 -7.36 21.70 3.69
N ASN A 73 -8.15 22.18 2.74
CA ASN A 73 -9.56 22.54 2.90
C ASN A 73 -10.54 21.43 2.46
N ASN A 74 -10.05 20.18 2.33
CA ASN A 74 -10.84 19.00 1.94
C ASN A 74 -11.45 19.11 0.52
N ILE A 75 -10.86 19.94 -0.34
CA ILE A 75 -11.28 20.15 -1.72
C ILE A 75 -10.35 19.37 -2.65
N TYR A 76 -10.78 18.18 -3.04
CA TYR A 76 -9.98 17.25 -3.85
C TYR A 76 -10.38 17.23 -5.34
N SER A 77 -11.55 17.77 -5.68
CA SER A 77 -12.07 17.80 -7.04
C SER A 77 -11.54 18.99 -7.82
N CYS A 78 -10.92 18.76 -8.98
CA CYS A 78 -10.42 19.82 -9.85
C CYS A 78 -11.51 20.82 -10.25
N ARG A 79 -12.76 20.36 -10.50
CA ARG A 79 -13.90 21.24 -10.80
C ARG A 79 -14.29 22.14 -9.61
N LYS A 80 -14.13 21.65 -8.37
CA LYS A 80 -14.33 22.51 -7.19
C LYS A 80 -13.20 23.50 -7.03
N ILE A 81 -11.94 23.10 -7.28
CA ILE A 81 -10.78 23.99 -7.23
C ILE A 81 -10.96 25.15 -8.21
N GLU A 82 -11.35 24.86 -9.47
CA GLU A 82 -11.66 25.88 -10.48
C GLU A 82 -12.72 26.88 -10.00
N LYS A 83 -13.79 26.40 -9.34
CA LYS A 83 -14.82 27.29 -8.77
C LYS A 83 -14.29 28.21 -7.66
N HIS A 84 -13.40 27.70 -6.81
CA HIS A 84 -12.77 28.50 -5.75
C HIS A 84 -11.81 29.56 -6.33
N LEU A 85 -11.09 29.26 -7.40
CA LEU A 85 -10.25 30.24 -8.10
C LEU A 85 -11.01 31.47 -8.58
N LEU A 86 -12.33 31.36 -8.81
CA LEU A 86 -13.18 32.46 -9.24
C LEU A 86 -13.90 33.20 -8.09
N ARG A 87 -13.91 32.65 -6.87
CA ARG A 87 -14.81 33.11 -5.81
C ARG A 87 -14.16 33.31 -4.46
N ASP A 88 -13.03 32.66 -4.21
CA ASP A 88 -12.38 32.64 -2.91
C ASP A 88 -11.08 33.43 -2.98
N ILE A 89 -10.99 34.46 -2.16
CA ILE A 89 -9.87 35.39 -2.15
C ILE A 89 -8.52 34.71 -1.89
N HIS A 90 -8.51 33.64 -1.08
CA HIS A 90 -7.28 32.90 -0.77
C HIS A 90 -6.72 32.19 -2.02
N TYR A 91 -7.62 31.58 -2.82
CA TYR A 91 -7.24 30.92 -4.07
C TYR A 91 -6.85 31.93 -5.15
N ILE A 92 -7.59 33.05 -5.25
CA ILE A 92 -7.29 34.14 -6.17
C ILE A 92 -5.89 34.70 -5.87
N TRP A 93 -5.57 34.92 -4.59
CA TRP A 93 -4.25 35.39 -4.16
C TRP A 93 -3.13 34.39 -4.48
N LEU A 94 -3.28 33.09 -4.14
CA LEU A 94 -2.30 32.06 -4.45
C LEU A 94 -2.05 31.89 -5.95
N ALA A 95 -3.10 32.09 -6.75
CA ALA A 95 -3.06 31.99 -8.19
C ALA A 95 -2.54 33.27 -8.88
N GLY A 96 -2.37 34.39 -8.16
CA GLY A 96 -2.02 35.67 -8.77
C GLY A 96 -3.06 36.16 -9.77
N ASN A 97 -4.35 35.91 -9.47
CA ASN A 97 -5.51 36.20 -10.32
C ASN A 97 -5.57 35.37 -11.63
N GLU A 98 -4.83 34.25 -11.71
CA GLU A 98 -4.92 33.32 -12.83
C GLU A 98 -6.02 32.27 -12.58
N HIS A 99 -6.68 31.81 -13.64
CA HIS A 99 -7.86 30.94 -13.57
C HIS A 99 -7.68 29.65 -14.41
N PRO A 100 -6.79 28.73 -14.01
CA PRO A 100 -6.66 27.46 -14.70
C PRO A 100 -7.96 26.65 -14.60
N ASP A 101 -8.38 26.08 -15.72
CA ASP A 101 -9.54 25.19 -15.79
C ASP A 101 -9.27 23.83 -15.11
N PHE A 102 -10.35 23.07 -14.84
CA PHE A 102 -10.24 21.77 -14.16
C PHE A 102 -9.44 20.74 -14.97
N ILE A 103 -9.42 20.85 -16.32
CA ILE A 103 -8.62 19.96 -17.19
C ILE A 103 -7.14 20.26 -17.00
N THR A 104 -6.76 21.53 -16.99
CA THR A 104 -5.38 21.99 -16.78
C THR A 104 -4.88 21.60 -15.39
N ILE A 105 -5.69 21.76 -14.34
CA ILE A 105 -5.35 21.31 -12.98
C ILE A 105 -5.12 19.78 -12.95
N ASN A 106 -5.99 19.00 -13.59
CA ASN A 106 -5.83 17.55 -13.66
C ASN A 106 -4.61 17.12 -14.48
N ARG A 107 -4.35 17.80 -15.60
CA ARG A 107 -3.13 17.55 -16.41
C ARG A 107 -1.87 17.86 -15.63
N PHE A 108 -1.84 18.95 -14.87
CA PHE A 108 -0.71 19.29 -14.00
C PHE A 108 -0.46 18.19 -12.97
N ARG A 109 -1.47 17.74 -12.23
CA ARG A 109 -1.35 16.64 -11.25
C ARG A 109 -0.72 15.41 -11.87
N ASN A 110 -1.23 14.96 -13.02
CA ASN A 110 -0.69 13.78 -13.70
C ASN A 110 0.74 13.99 -14.22
N ARG A 111 1.09 15.23 -14.61
CA ARG A 111 2.45 15.57 -15.09
C ARG A 111 3.48 15.46 -13.98
N VAL A 112 3.14 15.91 -12.78
CA VAL A 112 4.07 15.93 -11.64
C VAL A 112 4.02 14.65 -10.78
N LYS A 113 3.37 13.60 -11.24
CA LYS A 113 3.12 12.37 -10.46
C LYS A 113 4.40 11.70 -9.91
N GLU A 114 5.49 11.77 -10.63
CA GLU A 114 6.79 11.19 -10.24
C GLU A 114 7.55 12.12 -9.30
N GLU A 115 7.44 13.44 -9.52
CA GLU A 115 8.17 14.46 -8.78
C GLU A 115 7.52 14.86 -7.45
N ILE A 116 6.24 14.63 -7.25
CA ILE A 116 5.53 15.08 -6.04
C ILE A 116 6.05 14.41 -4.77
N ASN A 117 6.57 13.18 -4.86
CA ASN A 117 7.23 12.50 -3.75
C ASN A 117 8.51 13.22 -3.31
N ASN A 118 9.24 13.82 -4.25
CA ASN A 118 10.41 14.64 -3.96
C ASN A 118 10.01 15.92 -3.20
N VAL A 119 8.92 16.55 -3.61
CA VAL A 119 8.33 17.71 -2.89
C VAL A 119 7.94 17.34 -1.46
N PHE A 120 7.32 16.17 -1.27
CA PHE A 120 7.01 15.65 0.06
C PHE A 120 8.29 15.47 0.90
N THR A 121 9.33 14.87 0.34
CA THR A 121 10.63 14.68 1.02
C THR A 121 11.25 16.00 1.45
N GLN A 122 11.25 17.00 0.58
CA GLN A 122 11.75 18.34 0.92
C GLN A 122 10.97 18.97 2.09
N LEU A 123 9.64 18.83 2.10
CA LEU A 123 8.82 19.30 3.23
C LEU A 123 9.20 18.61 4.53
N ILE A 124 9.46 17.29 4.51
CA ILE A 124 9.88 16.56 5.71
C ILE A 124 11.22 17.08 6.23
N PHE A 125 12.19 17.38 5.37
CA PHE A 125 13.44 18.01 5.78
C PHE A 125 13.22 19.40 6.37
N VAL A 126 12.30 20.20 5.81
CA VAL A 126 11.91 21.48 6.41
C VAL A 126 11.33 21.29 7.82
N LEU A 127 10.48 20.31 8.02
CA LEU A 127 9.91 20.00 9.34
C LEU A 127 10.98 19.54 10.34
N ALA A 128 11.96 18.76 9.89
CA ALA A 128 13.08 18.31 10.70
C ALA A 128 14.01 19.48 11.07
N ASP A 129 14.37 20.34 10.11
CA ASP A 129 15.19 21.53 10.34
C ASP A 129 14.55 22.50 11.35
N LYS A 130 13.22 22.61 11.34
CA LYS A 130 12.46 23.44 12.28
C LYS A 130 12.14 22.73 13.60
N GLY A 131 12.63 21.52 13.84
CA GLY A 131 12.48 20.80 15.09
C GLY A 131 11.06 20.24 15.35
N PHE A 132 10.22 20.13 14.33
CA PHE A 132 8.90 19.51 14.48
C PHE A 132 8.97 17.98 14.57
N ILE A 133 9.97 17.38 13.94
CA ILE A 133 10.26 15.94 13.89
C ILE A 133 11.78 15.72 13.96
N SER A 134 12.21 14.51 14.30
CA SER A 134 13.63 14.11 14.34
C SER A 134 14.00 13.07 13.29
N LEU A 135 13.04 12.29 12.82
CA LEU A 135 13.22 11.07 12.02
C LEU A 135 13.97 9.95 12.76
N ASP A 136 13.99 9.99 14.08
CA ASP A 136 14.62 8.98 14.93
C ASP A 136 13.62 7.92 15.40
N VAL A 137 12.36 8.29 15.55
CA VAL A 137 11.29 7.41 16.03
C VAL A 137 10.18 7.34 15.01
N GLU A 138 9.91 6.15 14.48
CA GLU A 138 8.82 5.92 13.55
C GLU A 138 7.69 5.09 14.18
N TYR A 139 6.51 5.70 14.27
CA TYR A 139 5.27 5.00 14.62
C TYR A 139 4.58 4.56 13.34
N ILE A 140 4.62 3.25 13.08
CA ILE A 140 4.12 2.66 11.83
C ILE A 140 2.77 1.98 12.06
N ASP A 141 1.81 2.26 11.21
CA ASP A 141 0.52 1.55 11.16
C ASP A 141 -0.09 1.57 9.76
N GLY A 142 -0.95 0.60 9.50
CA GLY A 142 -1.63 0.40 8.23
C GLY A 142 -3.13 0.69 8.29
N THR A 143 -3.65 1.29 7.23
CA THR A 143 -5.09 1.42 7.06
C THR A 143 -5.54 1.11 5.65
N LYS A 144 -6.71 0.49 5.54
CA LYS A 144 -7.31 0.16 4.24
C LYS A 144 -8.11 1.34 3.73
N ILE A 145 -7.83 1.76 2.48
CA ILE A 145 -8.56 2.82 1.79
C ILE A 145 -9.18 2.25 0.52
N GLU A 146 -10.46 2.52 0.33
CA GLU A 146 -11.22 2.05 -0.83
C GLU A 146 -10.68 2.68 -2.12
N SER A 147 -10.48 1.86 -3.18
CA SER A 147 -10.18 2.34 -4.53
C SER A 147 -11.43 2.93 -5.20
N LYS A 148 -11.20 3.74 -6.24
CA LYS A 148 -12.28 4.23 -7.14
C LYS A 148 -12.90 3.10 -7.96
N ALA A 149 -12.34 1.91 -7.96
CA ALA A 149 -12.77 0.78 -8.75
C ALA A 149 -14.22 0.35 -8.49
N ASN A 150 -14.83 -0.26 -9.50
CA ASN A 150 -16.14 -0.87 -9.35
C ASN A 150 -16.04 -2.15 -8.51
N LYS A 151 -16.83 -2.26 -7.47
CA LYS A 151 -16.83 -3.40 -6.54
C LYS A 151 -17.29 -4.74 -7.16
N TYR A 152 -17.91 -4.71 -8.33
CA TYR A 152 -18.39 -5.92 -9.03
C TYR A 152 -17.42 -6.44 -10.09
N THR A 153 -16.32 -5.76 -10.38
CA THR A 153 -15.32 -6.16 -11.38
C THR A 153 -14.16 -6.93 -10.75
N PHE A 154 -14.48 -7.96 -10.00
CA PHE A 154 -13.49 -8.79 -9.28
C PHE A 154 -12.99 -9.96 -10.13
N VAL A 155 -11.71 -10.27 -9.97
CA VAL A 155 -11.07 -11.50 -10.45
C VAL A 155 -10.44 -12.21 -9.26
N TRP A 156 -10.79 -13.47 -9.07
CA TRP A 156 -10.29 -14.31 -7.98
C TRP A 156 -9.35 -15.40 -8.50
N ARG A 157 -8.15 -15.51 -7.93
CA ARG A 157 -7.14 -16.52 -8.30
C ARG A 157 -7.74 -17.93 -8.39
N LYS A 158 -8.36 -18.42 -7.32
CA LYS A 158 -8.96 -19.75 -7.28
C LYS A 158 -9.99 -20.01 -8.40
N THR A 159 -10.69 -18.96 -8.84
CA THR A 159 -11.66 -19.09 -9.93
C THR A 159 -10.96 -19.17 -11.27
N VAL A 160 -9.93 -18.35 -11.49
CA VAL A 160 -9.12 -18.37 -12.72
C VAL A 160 -8.41 -19.71 -12.85
N GLU A 161 -7.69 -20.16 -11.83
CA GLU A 161 -6.98 -21.44 -11.82
C GLU A 161 -7.92 -22.62 -12.10
N ARG A 162 -9.05 -22.69 -11.41
CA ARG A 162 -10.06 -23.73 -11.64
C ARG A 162 -10.62 -23.71 -13.08
N ASN A 163 -10.89 -22.52 -13.59
CA ASN A 163 -11.43 -22.38 -14.95
C ASN A 163 -10.36 -22.69 -16.00
N ARG A 164 -9.10 -22.32 -15.76
CA ARG A 164 -7.94 -22.67 -16.59
C ARG A 164 -7.76 -24.18 -16.66
N THR A 165 -7.79 -24.89 -15.54
CA THR A 165 -7.71 -26.36 -15.50
C THR A 165 -8.85 -27.00 -16.31
N ARG A 166 -10.09 -26.55 -16.09
CA ARG A 166 -11.24 -27.06 -16.87
C ARG A 166 -11.14 -26.75 -18.36
N LEU A 167 -10.54 -25.64 -18.74
CA LEU A 167 -10.29 -25.28 -20.14
C LEU A 167 -9.24 -26.20 -20.75
N MET A 168 -8.17 -26.52 -20.04
CA MET A 168 -7.15 -27.49 -20.46
C MET A 168 -7.75 -28.85 -20.74
N ASP A 169 -8.64 -29.34 -19.87
CA ASP A 169 -9.33 -30.63 -20.10
C ASP A 169 -10.19 -30.59 -21.37
N LYS A 170 -10.89 -29.48 -21.62
CA LYS A 170 -11.69 -29.31 -22.84
C LYS A 170 -10.82 -29.26 -24.10
N ILE A 171 -9.68 -28.58 -24.04
CA ILE A 171 -8.71 -28.54 -25.15
C ILE A 171 -8.22 -29.94 -25.49
N ARG A 172 -7.84 -30.73 -24.47
CA ARG A 172 -7.41 -32.13 -24.67
C ARG A 172 -8.47 -32.97 -25.37
N ILE A 173 -9.70 -32.96 -24.83
CA ILE A 173 -10.81 -33.73 -25.43
C ILE A 173 -11.09 -33.31 -26.86
N LEU A 174 -11.03 -32.01 -27.16
CA LEU A 174 -11.32 -31.51 -28.50
C LEU A 174 -10.19 -31.86 -29.49
N LEU A 175 -8.93 -31.77 -29.06
CA LEU A 175 -7.79 -32.15 -29.91
C LEU A 175 -7.80 -33.65 -30.26
N GLU A 176 -8.12 -34.54 -29.31
CA GLU A 176 -8.29 -35.98 -29.57
C GLU A 176 -9.38 -36.25 -30.60
N GLN A 177 -10.42 -35.42 -30.67
CA GLN A 177 -11.51 -35.59 -31.64
C GLN A 177 -11.21 -35.00 -33.02
N VAL A 178 -10.29 -34.07 -33.14
CA VAL A 178 -9.99 -33.37 -34.42
C VAL A 178 -8.96 -34.13 -35.25
N ASP A 179 -7.87 -34.55 -34.61
CA ASP A 179 -6.79 -35.27 -35.31
C ASP A 179 -5.98 -36.14 -34.32
N GLU A 180 -6.02 -37.46 -34.50
CA GLU A 180 -5.29 -38.42 -33.65
C GLU A 180 -3.77 -38.32 -33.81
N ALA A 181 -3.27 -38.00 -35.02
CA ALA A 181 -1.84 -37.88 -35.26
C ALA A 181 -1.25 -36.68 -34.52
N ILE A 182 -1.91 -35.53 -34.63
CA ILE A 182 -1.53 -34.30 -33.88
C ILE A 182 -1.67 -34.53 -32.38
N ALA A 183 -2.69 -35.27 -31.94
CA ALA A 183 -2.89 -35.62 -30.54
C ALA A 183 -1.74 -36.48 -29.98
N GLN A 184 -1.21 -37.43 -30.77
CA GLN A 184 -0.07 -38.28 -30.38
C GLN A 184 1.24 -37.48 -30.33
N GLU A 185 1.53 -36.68 -31.37
CA GLU A 185 2.74 -35.86 -31.46
C GLU A 185 2.86 -34.84 -30.31
N ASN A 186 1.76 -34.27 -29.89
CA ASN A 186 1.72 -33.32 -28.78
C ASN A 186 1.55 -33.95 -27.38
N SER A 187 1.60 -35.28 -27.27
CA SER A 187 1.46 -36.04 -26.01
C SER A 187 0.20 -35.65 -25.22
N ILE A 188 -0.93 -35.46 -25.91
CA ILE A 188 -2.18 -34.92 -25.36
C ILE A 188 -2.76 -35.79 -24.23
N LYS A 189 -2.49 -37.10 -24.29
CA LYS A 189 -2.93 -38.08 -23.27
C LYS A 189 -2.15 -37.94 -21.94
N ASP A 190 -0.97 -37.32 -21.99
CA ASP A 190 -0.20 -37.04 -20.76
C ASP A 190 -0.77 -35.83 -20.04
N THR A 191 -1.40 -36.07 -18.91
CA THR A 191 -1.98 -35.01 -18.06
C THR A 191 -0.94 -34.09 -17.43
N SER A 192 0.35 -34.47 -17.43
CA SER A 192 1.46 -33.64 -16.97
C SER A 192 1.86 -32.54 -17.96
N VAL A 193 1.51 -32.71 -19.25
CA VAL A 193 1.83 -31.74 -20.31
C VAL A 193 0.88 -30.54 -20.23
N GLU A 194 1.43 -29.38 -19.99
CA GLU A 194 0.71 -28.11 -19.92
C GLU A 194 0.71 -27.42 -21.29
N PHE A 195 -0.48 -27.06 -21.79
CA PHE A 195 -0.60 -26.29 -23.02
C PHE A 195 -0.33 -24.84 -22.79
N THR A 196 0.70 -24.32 -23.45
CA THR A 196 0.92 -22.85 -23.50
C THR A 196 0.09 -22.26 -24.65
N PRO A 197 -0.28 -20.95 -24.56
CA PRO A 197 -0.96 -20.28 -25.66
C PRO A 197 -0.22 -20.36 -27.01
N CYS A 198 1.12 -20.25 -26.99
CA CYS A 198 1.95 -20.40 -28.22
C CYS A 198 1.79 -21.76 -28.85
N ARG A 199 2.01 -22.82 -28.05
CA ARG A 199 1.87 -24.21 -28.55
C ARG A 199 0.48 -24.50 -29.11
N LEU A 200 -0.57 -23.96 -28.46
CA LEU A 200 -1.94 -24.11 -28.96
C LEU A 200 -2.17 -23.30 -30.24
N SER A 201 -1.48 -22.15 -30.41
CA SER A 201 -1.52 -21.39 -31.67
C SER A 201 -0.91 -22.20 -32.80
N ASP A 202 0.27 -22.79 -32.59
CA ASP A 202 0.96 -23.60 -33.59
C ASP A 202 0.07 -24.78 -34.05
N ILE A 203 -0.54 -25.49 -33.09
CA ILE A 203 -1.47 -26.61 -33.40
C ILE A 203 -2.70 -26.13 -34.20
N VAL A 204 -3.26 -24.98 -33.84
CA VAL A 204 -4.42 -24.42 -34.55
C VAL A 204 -4.06 -24.03 -35.97
N ASP A 205 -2.86 -23.46 -36.17
CA ASP A 205 -2.38 -23.05 -37.50
C ASP A 205 -2.07 -24.27 -38.37
N GLU A 206 -1.44 -25.34 -37.84
CA GLU A 206 -1.26 -26.63 -38.52
C GLU A 206 -2.59 -27.28 -38.95
N LEU A 207 -3.59 -27.26 -38.05
CA LEU A 207 -4.93 -27.78 -38.37
C LEU A 207 -5.64 -26.97 -39.45
N LYS A 208 -5.45 -25.66 -39.50
CA LYS A 208 -5.99 -24.79 -40.56
C LYS A 208 -5.35 -25.12 -41.91
N GLU A 209 -4.02 -25.16 -41.93
CA GLU A 209 -3.30 -25.54 -43.16
C GLU A 209 -3.71 -26.93 -43.67
N ALA A 210 -3.85 -27.92 -42.79
CA ALA A 210 -4.33 -29.25 -43.14
C ALA A 210 -5.76 -29.22 -43.71
N LEU A 211 -6.64 -28.37 -43.20
CA LEU A 211 -8.01 -28.18 -43.70
C LEU A 211 -8.06 -27.45 -45.05
N GLU A 212 -7.12 -26.55 -45.34
CA GLU A 212 -7.03 -25.82 -46.61
C GLU A 212 -6.45 -26.70 -47.73
N ARG A 213 -5.55 -27.63 -47.41
CA ARG A 213 -4.97 -28.57 -48.35
C ARG A 213 -5.94 -29.68 -48.79
N GLN A 214 -7.10 -29.84 -48.14
CA GLN A 214 -8.09 -30.86 -48.53
C GLN A 214 -8.83 -30.48 -49.81
N PRO A 215 -8.89 -31.37 -50.81
CA PRO A 215 -9.54 -31.06 -52.10
C PRO A 215 -11.06 -30.89 -51.94
N ALA A 216 -11.64 -30.07 -52.79
CA ALA A 216 -13.09 -29.84 -52.81
C ALA A 216 -13.84 -31.12 -53.25
N THR A 217 -14.45 -31.80 -52.29
CA THR A 217 -15.25 -33.01 -52.56
C THR A 217 -16.69 -32.69 -52.92
N LYS A 218 -17.29 -33.55 -53.77
CA LYS A 218 -18.71 -33.44 -54.13
C LYS A 218 -19.62 -34.22 -53.17
N ASP A 219 -19.05 -35.12 -52.38
CA ASP A 219 -19.80 -35.96 -51.44
C ASP A 219 -20.41 -35.18 -50.29
N LYS A 220 -21.65 -35.51 -49.96
CA LYS A 220 -22.45 -34.79 -48.97
C LYS A 220 -22.02 -35.11 -47.52
N GLU A 221 -21.53 -36.36 -47.30
CA GLU A 221 -21.06 -36.77 -45.97
C GLU A 221 -19.68 -36.20 -45.66
N GLU A 222 -18.76 -36.19 -46.63
CA GLU A 222 -17.44 -35.57 -46.47
C GLU A 222 -17.52 -34.05 -46.24
N LYS A 223 -18.45 -33.38 -46.96
CA LYS A 223 -18.73 -31.96 -46.71
C LYS A 223 -19.24 -31.70 -45.29
N LYS A 224 -20.04 -32.60 -44.73
CA LYS A 224 -20.54 -32.52 -43.36
C LYS A 224 -19.40 -32.71 -42.34
N ALA A 225 -18.53 -33.68 -42.57
CA ALA A 225 -17.35 -33.95 -41.77
C ALA A 225 -16.37 -32.75 -41.77
N LEU A 226 -16.11 -32.18 -42.95
CA LEU A 226 -15.24 -31.01 -43.09
C LEU A 226 -15.81 -29.77 -42.36
N ARG A 227 -17.13 -29.54 -42.44
CA ARG A 227 -17.78 -28.47 -41.69
C ARG A 227 -17.68 -28.67 -40.19
N LYS A 228 -17.76 -29.92 -39.71
CA LYS A 228 -17.58 -30.25 -38.30
C LYS A 228 -16.15 -29.95 -37.83
N LYS A 229 -15.14 -30.38 -38.61
CA LYS A 229 -13.72 -30.09 -38.30
C LYS A 229 -13.45 -28.59 -38.29
N LYS A 230 -13.93 -27.82 -39.26
CA LYS A 230 -13.79 -26.35 -39.28
C LYS A 230 -14.39 -25.70 -38.02
N LYS A 231 -15.57 -26.16 -37.58
CA LYS A 231 -16.21 -25.67 -36.36
C LYS A 231 -15.36 -25.98 -35.10
N GLN A 232 -14.78 -27.17 -35.03
CA GLN A 232 -13.91 -27.59 -33.92
C GLN A 232 -12.61 -26.78 -33.88
N VAL A 233 -12.01 -26.44 -35.02
CA VAL A 233 -10.83 -25.56 -35.08
C VAL A 233 -11.18 -24.15 -34.63
N MET A 234 -12.32 -23.58 -35.02
CA MET A 234 -12.81 -22.30 -34.51
C MET A 234 -13.05 -22.34 -32.99
N GLU A 235 -13.50 -23.46 -32.46
CA GLU A 235 -13.68 -23.64 -31.00
C GLU A 235 -12.34 -23.71 -30.28
N LEU A 236 -11.31 -24.35 -30.85
CA LEU A 236 -9.94 -24.35 -30.35
C LEU A 236 -9.34 -22.94 -30.33
N GLU A 237 -9.57 -22.13 -31.36
CA GLU A 237 -9.17 -20.70 -31.34
C GLU A 237 -9.81 -19.93 -30.17
N GLY A 238 -11.11 -20.14 -29.98
CA GLY A 238 -11.80 -19.51 -28.83
C GLY A 238 -11.27 -20.01 -27.49
N TYR A 239 -10.77 -21.22 -27.39
CA TYR A 239 -10.12 -21.74 -26.18
C TYR A 239 -8.72 -21.15 -25.99
N ARG A 240 -7.94 -21.00 -27.09
CA ARG A 240 -6.65 -20.31 -27.07
C ARG A 240 -6.81 -18.86 -26.51
N ASP A 241 -7.76 -18.12 -27.04
CA ASP A 241 -7.99 -16.73 -26.63
C ASP A 241 -8.38 -16.63 -25.13
N LYS A 242 -9.19 -17.58 -24.66
CA LYS A 242 -9.52 -17.69 -23.22
C LYS A 242 -8.32 -18.09 -22.37
N LEU A 243 -7.44 -18.94 -22.90
CA LEU A 243 -6.22 -19.33 -22.19
C LEU A 243 -5.31 -18.11 -22.00
N ILE A 244 -5.13 -17.31 -23.04
CA ILE A 244 -4.42 -16.02 -22.98
C ILE A 244 -5.06 -15.09 -21.94
N GLU A 245 -6.40 -15.00 -21.92
CA GLU A 245 -7.10 -14.17 -20.91
C GLU A 245 -6.80 -14.66 -19.50
N TYR A 246 -6.82 -15.98 -19.25
CA TYR A 246 -6.53 -16.52 -17.91
C TYR A 246 -5.08 -16.34 -17.51
N ASP A 247 -4.13 -16.51 -18.41
CA ASP A 247 -2.71 -16.29 -18.14
C ASP A 247 -2.45 -14.81 -17.85
N ASN A 248 -3.00 -13.86 -18.62
CA ASN A 248 -2.97 -12.44 -18.33
C ASN A 248 -3.59 -12.08 -16.95
N HIS A 249 -4.65 -12.80 -16.55
CA HIS A 249 -5.23 -12.64 -15.23
C HIS A 249 -4.28 -13.12 -14.13
N LEU A 250 -3.58 -14.25 -14.33
CA LEU A 250 -2.62 -14.78 -13.37
C LEU A 250 -1.39 -13.88 -13.26
N ASP A 251 -0.89 -13.34 -14.36
CA ASP A 251 0.21 -12.37 -14.39
C ASP A 251 -0.16 -11.09 -13.62
N THR A 252 -1.35 -10.54 -13.89
CA THR A 252 -1.86 -9.36 -13.16
C THR A 252 -2.04 -9.63 -11.66
N LEU A 253 -2.43 -10.84 -11.28
CA LEU A 253 -2.58 -11.26 -9.89
C LEU A 253 -1.23 -11.30 -9.16
N GLY A 254 -0.14 -11.68 -9.84
CA GLY A 254 1.13 -11.97 -9.19
C GLY A 254 0.91 -12.95 -8.03
N GLU A 255 1.24 -12.59 -6.79
CA GLU A 255 0.98 -13.42 -5.59
C GLU A 255 -0.37 -13.13 -4.92
N ARG A 256 -1.14 -12.17 -5.41
CA ARG A 256 -2.42 -11.75 -4.81
C ARG A 256 -3.53 -12.77 -5.06
N ASN A 257 -4.47 -12.83 -4.13
CA ASN A 257 -5.66 -13.70 -4.25
C ASN A 257 -6.77 -13.10 -5.11
N SER A 258 -6.75 -11.80 -5.35
CA SER A 258 -7.77 -11.08 -6.13
C SER A 258 -7.27 -9.75 -6.64
N TYR A 259 -7.90 -9.24 -7.69
CA TYR A 259 -7.75 -7.86 -8.14
C TYR A 259 -9.05 -7.35 -8.79
N SER A 260 -9.15 -6.04 -9.06
CA SER A 260 -10.28 -5.42 -9.77
C SER A 260 -9.91 -5.14 -11.23
N LYS A 261 -10.74 -5.57 -12.19
CA LYS A 261 -10.52 -5.26 -13.63
C LYS A 261 -10.46 -3.75 -13.92
N THR A 262 -11.14 -2.92 -13.12
CA THR A 262 -11.14 -1.45 -13.27
C THR A 262 -9.95 -0.76 -12.59
N ASP A 263 -9.29 -1.43 -11.66
CA ASP A 263 -8.06 -0.96 -10.99
C ASP A 263 -7.17 -2.18 -10.70
N PRO A 264 -6.30 -2.59 -11.63
CA PRO A 264 -5.47 -3.78 -11.48
C PRO A 264 -4.54 -3.77 -10.26
N GLY A 265 -4.16 -2.59 -9.76
CA GLY A 265 -3.36 -2.46 -8.55
C GLY A 265 -4.16 -2.72 -7.26
N ALA A 266 -5.48 -2.54 -7.29
CA ALA A 266 -6.32 -2.71 -6.11
C ALA A 266 -6.67 -4.17 -5.84
N THR A 267 -6.56 -4.59 -4.57
CA THR A 267 -6.92 -5.93 -4.10
C THR A 267 -8.24 -5.88 -3.32
N PHE A 268 -9.06 -6.91 -3.42
CA PHE A 268 -10.27 -7.03 -2.62
C PHE A 268 -9.92 -7.35 -1.17
N MET A 269 -10.27 -6.45 -0.27
CA MET A 269 -9.98 -6.58 1.15
C MET A 269 -11.17 -6.13 2.01
N ARG A 270 -11.26 -6.70 3.21
CA ARG A 270 -12.26 -6.30 4.19
C ARG A 270 -11.89 -4.94 4.77
N MET A 271 -12.79 -3.94 4.64
CA MET A 271 -12.58 -2.61 5.19
C MET A 271 -12.84 -2.57 6.70
N LYS A 272 -12.10 -1.71 7.43
CA LYS A 272 -12.32 -1.51 8.89
C LYS A 272 -13.68 -0.84 9.17
N GLU A 273 -14.14 0.01 8.25
CA GLU A 273 -15.41 0.76 8.36
C GLU A 273 -16.61 0.00 7.76
N ASP A 274 -16.71 -1.30 7.97
CA ASP A 274 -17.88 -2.08 7.60
C ASP A 274 -19.01 -1.86 8.63
N ALA A 275 -19.81 -0.81 8.41
CA ALA A 275 -20.90 -0.41 9.30
C ALA A 275 -21.97 -1.51 9.48
N MET A 276 -22.16 -2.33 8.46
CA MET A 276 -23.12 -3.43 8.48
C MET A 276 -22.56 -4.73 9.08
N LYS A 277 -21.24 -4.78 9.35
CA LYS A 277 -20.53 -5.96 9.88
C LYS A 277 -20.78 -7.25 9.09
N ASN A 278 -21.16 -7.14 7.82
CA ASN A 278 -21.46 -8.27 6.95
C ASN A 278 -20.22 -8.89 6.27
N GLY A 279 -19.03 -8.38 6.56
CA GLY A 279 -17.77 -8.88 6.01
C GLY A 279 -17.55 -8.55 4.54
N GLN A 280 -18.28 -7.57 4.00
CA GLN A 280 -18.15 -7.18 2.60
C GLN A 280 -16.72 -6.77 2.26
N THR A 281 -16.17 -7.38 1.21
CA THR A 281 -14.89 -6.99 0.64
C THR A 281 -15.09 -5.92 -0.42
N LYS A 282 -14.14 -4.96 -0.46
CA LYS A 282 -14.09 -3.90 -1.47
C LYS A 282 -12.69 -3.81 -2.06
N PRO A 283 -12.56 -3.39 -3.34
CA PRO A 283 -11.25 -3.12 -3.91
C PRO A 283 -10.60 -1.94 -3.18
N GLY A 284 -9.36 -2.10 -2.79
CA GLY A 284 -8.63 -1.08 -2.05
C GLY A 284 -7.15 -1.33 -1.98
N TYR A 285 -6.47 -0.42 -1.32
CA TYR A 285 -5.05 -0.48 -1.01
C TYR A 285 -4.85 -0.45 0.50
N ASN A 286 -3.85 -1.15 0.97
CA ASN A 286 -3.36 -1.03 2.33
C ASN A 286 -2.33 0.10 2.35
N LEU A 287 -2.72 1.25 2.89
CA LEU A 287 -1.86 2.40 3.07
C LEU A 287 -1.10 2.26 4.38
N GLN A 288 0.21 2.14 4.29
CA GLN A 288 1.12 2.22 5.42
C GLN A 288 1.60 3.65 5.59
N ILE A 289 1.58 4.17 6.80
CA ILE A 289 2.18 5.46 7.15
C ILE A 289 3.15 5.32 8.31
N GLY A 290 4.24 6.08 8.24
CA GLY A 290 5.08 6.39 9.37
C GLY A 290 4.69 7.75 9.94
N THR A 291 4.73 7.90 11.25
CA THR A 291 4.41 9.18 11.90
C THR A 291 5.38 9.48 13.03
N GLU A 292 5.69 10.76 13.20
CA GLU A 292 6.37 11.31 14.36
C GLU A 292 5.70 12.63 14.76
N ASN A 293 5.35 12.78 16.03
CA ASN A 293 4.63 13.96 16.53
C ASN A 293 3.33 14.26 15.74
N GLN A 294 2.68 13.19 15.21
CA GLN A 294 1.49 13.24 14.36
C GLN A 294 1.73 13.92 13.00
N PHE A 295 2.97 14.08 12.53
CA PHE A 295 3.28 14.35 11.14
C PHE A 295 3.44 13.03 10.39
N ILE A 296 3.01 12.99 9.14
CA ILE A 296 3.29 11.86 8.26
C ILE A 296 4.73 12.00 7.79
N THR A 297 5.59 11.08 8.22
CA THR A 297 7.02 11.08 7.88
C THR A 297 7.30 10.32 6.61
N ASP A 298 6.65 9.16 6.42
CA ASP A 298 6.67 8.42 5.16
C ASP A 298 5.33 7.71 4.92
N PHE A 299 5.11 7.28 3.69
CA PHE A 299 3.93 6.51 3.31
C PHE A 299 4.23 5.60 2.13
N ARG A 300 3.54 4.45 2.11
CA ARG A 300 3.58 3.53 0.98
C ARG A 300 2.26 2.78 0.83
N LEU A 301 1.88 2.52 -0.41
CA LEU A 301 0.70 1.73 -0.75
C LEU A 301 1.10 0.27 -1.00
N PHE A 302 0.27 -0.64 -0.50
CA PHE A 302 0.48 -2.07 -0.70
C PHE A 302 -0.81 -2.74 -1.18
N PRO A 303 -0.70 -3.69 -2.11
CA PRO A 303 -1.82 -4.51 -2.51
C PRO A 303 -2.16 -5.59 -1.47
N ASN A 304 -1.28 -5.83 -0.49
CA ASN A 304 -1.44 -6.88 0.50
C ASN A 304 -2.43 -6.45 1.59
N PRO A 305 -3.47 -7.25 1.90
CA PRO A 305 -4.44 -6.89 2.93
C PRO A 305 -3.93 -7.06 4.37
N THR A 306 -2.74 -7.65 4.57
CA THR A 306 -2.08 -7.88 5.87
C THR A 306 -0.80 -7.05 5.98
N ASP A 307 -0.43 -6.69 7.21
CA ASP A 307 0.68 -5.76 7.48
C ASP A 307 2.04 -6.45 7.62
N THR A 308 2.06 -7.78 7.82
CA THR A 308 3.28 -8.55 8.13
C THR A 308 4.38 -8.39 7.07
N LEU A 309 3.99 -8.35 5.79
CA LEU A 309 4.92 -8.25 4.65
C LEU A 309 5.22 -6.80 4.23
N THR A 310 4.66 -5.81 4.91
CA THR A 310 4.76 -4.40 4.48
C THR A 310 5.90 -3.64 5.16
N LEU A 311 6.39 -4.10 6.32
CA LEU A 311 7.34 -3.37 7.15
C LEU A 311 8.71 -3.19 6.48
N ILE A 312 9.31 -4.26 5.99
CA ILE A 312 10.64 -4.23 5.36
C ILE A 312 10.62 -3.37 4.09
N PRO A 313 9.66 -3.55 3.15
CA PRO A 313 9.54 -2.66 2.01
C PRO A 313 9.25 -1.20 2.38
N PHE A 314 8.55 -0.94 3.50
CA PHE A 314 8.34 0.41 4.01
C PHE A 314 9.67 1.02 4.46
N PHE A 315 10.50 0.30 5.23
CA PHE A 315 11.82 0.79 5.64
C PHE A 315 12.80 0.98 4.48
N HIS A 316 12.71 0.17 3.43
CA HIS A 316 13.48 0.43 2.20
C HIS A 316 13.05 1.75 1.55
N SER A 317 11.75 2.09 1.55
CA SER A 317 11.25 3.39 1.08
C SER A 317 11.79 4.54 1.94
N PHE A 318 11.74 4.38 3.25
CA PHE A 318 12.27 5.35 4.21
C PHE A 318 13.78 5.58 4.02
N GLN A 319 14.56 4.51 3.92
CA GLN A 319 16.00 4.58 3.67
C GLN A 319 16.33 5.23 2.33
N TYR A 320 15.59 4.87 1.28
CA TYR A 320 15.74 5.51 -0.04
C TYR A 320 15.46 7.03 0.02
N ARG A 321 14.44 7.43 0.79
CA ARG A 321 14.00 8.82 0.91
C ARG A 321 14.96 9.66 1.75
N TYR A 322 15.46 9.13 2.86
CA TYR A 322 16.23 9.88 3.88
C TYR A 322 17.69 9.48 3.98
N ASN A 323 18.15 8.49 3.21
CA ASN A 323 19.48 7.89 3.27
C ASN A 323 19.88 7.42 4.69
N ARG A 324 18.89 7.08 5.51
CA ARG A 324 19.03 6.56 6.88
C ARG A 324 17.80 5.74 7.27
N LEU A 325 17.94 4.92 8.29
CA LEU A 325 16.84 4.26 8.98
C LEU A 325 16.57 4.97 10.32
N PRO A 326 15.36 4.86 10.89
CA PRO A 326 15.07 5.37 12.21
C PRO A 326 15.79 4.54 13.28
N ASN A 327 16.06 5.14 14.44
CA ASN A 327 16.65 4.43 15.59
C ASN A 327 15.61 3.54 16.30
N ILE A 328 14.34 3.98 16.30
CA ILE A 328 13.24 3.32 17.02
C ILE A 328 12.06 3.09 16.07
N CYS A 329 11.53 1.86 16.10
CA CYS A 329 10.30 1.48 15.42
C CYS A 329 9.23 1.05 16.42
N VAL A 330 8.05 1.68 16.34
CA VAL A 330 6.89 1.35 17.16
C VAL A 330 5.73 0.92 16.25
N ALA A 331 5.30 -0.35 16.36
CA ALA A 331 4.23 -0.86 15.50
C ALA A 331 3.32 -1.86 16.25
N ASP A 332 2.23 -2.28 15.58
CA ASP A 332 1.28 -3.23 16.15
C ASP A 332 1.75 -4.69 16.00
N SER A 333 0.99 -5.59 16.63
CA SER A 333 1.23 -7.05 16.59
C SER A 333 1.14 -7.64 15.17
N GLY A 334 0.48 -6.96 14.23
CA GLY A 334 0.46 -7.35 12.81
C GLY A 334 1.84 -7.39 12.15
N TYR A 335 2.82 -6.65 12.70
CA TYR A 335 4.20 -6.59 12.21
C TYR A 335 5.17 -7.52 12.96
N GLY A 336 4.71 -8.23 14.02
CA GLY A 336 5.53 -9.06 14.89
C GLY A 336 5.89 -10.42 14.29
N SER A 337 6.65 -10.46 13.19
CA SER A 337 7.19 -11.67 12.56
C SER A 337 8.69 -11.85 12.86
N GLU A 338 9.18 -13.10 12.73
CA GLU A 338 10.62 -13.41 12.89
C GLU A 338 11.47 -12.59 11.91
N GLU A 339 11.04 -12.53 10.65
CA GLU A 339 11.71 -11.80 9.58
C GLU A 339 11.82 -10.31 9.88
N ASN A 340 10.74 -9.68 10.35
CA ASN A 340 10.73 -8.26 10.71
C ASN A 340 11.61 -7.97 11.93
N TYR A 341 11.56 -8.79 12.99
CA TYR A 341 12.44 -8.61 14.14
C TYR A 341 13.91 -8.78 13.78
N ARG A 342 14.23 -9.77 12.94
CA ARG A 342 15.57 -9.99 12.43
C ARG A 342 16.07 -8.79 11.63
N PHE A 343 15.28 -8.31 10.68
CA PHE A 343 15.62 -7.11 9.88
C PHE A 343 15.95 -5.91 10.77
N MET A 344 15.12 -5.64 11.78
CA MET A 344 15.36 -4.52 12.69
C MET A 344 16.64 -4.70 13.51
N GLN A 345 16.89 -5.90 14.01
CA GLN A 345 18.10 -6.19 14.75
C GLN A 345 19.37 -6.05 13.89
N GLU A 346 19.35 -6.55 12.65
CA GLU A 346 20.46 -6.44 11.69
C GLU A 346 20.76 -4.99 11.29
N ASN A 347 19.75 -4.13 11.32
CA ASN A 347 19.87 -2.70 10.97
C ASN A 347 19.99 -1.78 12.19
N GLY A 348 20.12 -2.32 13.40
CA GLY A 348 20.28 -1.52 14.62
C GLY A 348 19.03 -0.74 15.03
N ILE A 349 17.83 -1.13 14.55
CA ILE A 349 16.56 -0.48 14.88
C ILE A 349 16.01 -1.09 16.17
N GLU A 350 15.74 -0.26 17.15
CA GLU A 350 15.12 -0.70 18.39
C GLU A 350 13.61 -0.92 18.20
N ALA A 351 13.17 -2.17 18.36
CA ALA A 351 11.81 -2.60 18.04
C ALA A 351 10.90 -2.60 19.27
N PHE A 352 9.92 -1.68 19.30
CA PHE A 352 8.80 -1.69 20.22
C PHE A 352 7.54 -2.25 19.52
N ILE A 353 7.65 -3.46 18.99
CA ILE A 353 6.58 -4.15 18.26
C ILE A 353 5.96 -5.22 19.16
N LYS A 354 4.63 -5.18 19.25
CA LYS A 354 3.89 -6.19 19.99
C LYS A 354 3.92 -7.52 19.23
N TYR A 355 3.94 -8.63 19.96
CA TYR A 355 3.72 -9.95 19.40
C TYR A 355 2.30 -10.44 19.72
N ASN A 356 1.87 -11.45 18.99
CA ASN A 356 0.58 -12.10 19.25
C ASN A 356 0.53 -12.57 20.72
N TYR A 357 -0.60 -12.34 21.39
CA TYR A 357 -0.85 -12.61 22.81
C TYR A 357 -0.25 -11.60 23.81
N PHE A 358 0.65 -10.67 23.45
CA PHE A 358 1.22 -9.71 24.40
C PHE A 358 0.14 -9.04 25.29
N HIS A 359 -0.92 -8.48 24.71
CA HIS A 359 -2.00 -7.86 25.49
C HIS A 359 -2.78 -8.86 26.36
N LYS A 360 -2.91 -10.11 25.90
CA LYS A 360 -3.62 -11.14 26.65
C LYS A 360 -2.83 -11.57 27.88
N GLU A 361 -1.51 -11.65 27.75
CA GLU A 361 -0.58 -11.99 28.84
C GLU A 361 -0.53 -10.93 29.94
N GLN A 362 -0.82 -9.65 29.61
CA GLN A 362 -0.84 -8.54 30.56
C GLN A 362 -2.14 -8.45 31.37
N ARG A 363 -3.15 -9.29 31.12
CA ARG A 363 -4.40 -9.27 31.87
C ARG A 363 -4.20 -9.89 33.26
N PRO A 364 -4.71 -9.30 34.35
CA PRO A 364 -4.51 -9.81 35.73
C PRO A 364 -5.00 -11.25 35.95
N ARG A 365 -5.98 -11.72 35.17
CA ARG A 365 -6.55 -13.08 35.25
C ARG A 365 -6.09 -13.99 34.12
N TYR A 366 -4.98 -13.65 33.45
CA TYR A 366 -4.47 -14.51 32.38
C TYR A 366 -3.81 -15.75 32.97
N THR A 367 -4.33 -16.90 32.64
CA THR A 367 -3.70 -18.20 32.91
C THR A 367 -3.22 -18.77 31.58
N PRO A 368 -1.90 -19.04 31.43
CA PRO A 368 -1.39 -19.70 30.24
C PRO A 368 -2.03 -21.08 30.09
N ASN A 369 -2.36 -21.47 28.88
CA ASN A 369 -2.83 -22.84 28.64
C ASN A 369 -1.65 -23.81 28.86
N PRO A 370 -1.73 -24.74 29.85
CA PRO A 370 -0.63 -25.63 30.20
C PRO A 370 -0.23 -26.59 29.07
N PHE A 371 -1.08 -26.71 28.06
CA PHE A 371 -0.83 -27.57 26.90
C PHE A 371 -0.15 -26.84 25.73
N HIS A 372 0.01 -25.52 25.76
CA HIS A 372 0.76 -24.82 24.71
C HIS A 372 2.26 -25.11 24.81
N ALA A 373 2.95 -25.19 23.66
CA ALA A 373 4.38 -25.46 23.61
C ALA A 373 5.21 -24.45 24.44
N GLU A 374 4.75 -23.19 24.47
CA GLU A 374 5.37 -22.09 25.24
C GLU A 374 5.23 -22.27 26.77
N SER A 375 4.27 -23.08 27.23
CA SER A 375 4.01 -23.35 28.65
C SER A 375 4.69 -24.63 29.14
N LEU A 376 5.26 -25.45 28.25
CA LEU A 376 5.95 -26.67 28.60
C LEU A 376 7.36 -26.38 29.13
N HIS A 377 7.80 -27.16 30.12
CA HIS A 377 9.18 -27.07 30.59
C HIS A 377 10.15 -27.48 29.47
N ASN A 378 11.13 -26.64 29.20
CA ASN A 378 12.21 -26.88 28.23
C ASN A 378 13.54 -27.08 28.95
N ASN A 379 14.18 -28.21 28.77
CA ASN A 379 15.57 -28.40 29.11
C ASN A 379 16.42 -28.04 27.88
N ALA A 380 17.05 -26.85 27.92
CA ALA A 380 17.82 -26.35 26.80
C ALA A 380 19.20 -27.05 26.67
N GLN A 381 19.73 -27.67 27.76
CA GLN A 381 21.03 -28.36 27.73
C GLN A 381 20.94 -29.70 27.01
N GLU A 382 19.85 -30.46 27.30
CA GLU A 382 19.64 -31.79 26.74
C GLU A 382 18.63 -31.76 25.55
N ASP A 383 18.16 -30.57 25.13
CA ASP A 383 17.28 -30.31 23.97
C ASP A 383 15.99 -31.16 23.95
N TYR A 384 15.26 -31.16 25.08
CA TYR A 384 13.92 -31.78 25.16
C TYR A 384 12.89 -30.90 25.88
N TYR A 385 11.64 -31.18 25.62
CA TYR A 385 10.50 -30.62 26.35
C TYR A 385 9.88 -31.66 27.25
N VAL A 386 9.27 -31.24 28.36
CA VAL A 386 8.52 -32.12 29.26
C VAL A 386 7.02 -31.91 29.03
N CYS A 387 6.31 -33.00 28.70
CA CYS A 387 4.84 -32.95 28.55
C CYS A 387 4.16 -32.79 29.91
N PRO A 388 2.86 -32.38 29.99
CA PRO A 388 2.16 -32.22 31.27
C PRO A 388 2.04 -33.47 32.14
N MET A 389 2.34 -34.66 31.58
CA MET A 389 2.42 -35.93 32.30
C MET A 389 3.87 -36.32 32.68
N GLY A 390 4.82 -35.40 32.59
CA GLY A 390 6.20 -35.66 32.95
C GLY A 390 7.05 -36.44 31.93
N GLN A 391 6.50 -36.76 30.73
CA GLN A 391 7.29 -37.47 29.72
C GLN A 391 8.18 -36.51 28.93
N HIS A 392 9.40 -36.94 28.62
CA HIS A 392 10.30 -36.23 27.74
C HIS A 392 9.80 -36.29 26.30
N MET A 393 9.73 -35.15 25.66
CA MET A 393 9.48 -34.97 24.23
C MET A 393 10.81 -34.68 23.57
N ASN A 394 11.42 -35.69 22.96
CA ASN A 394 12.73 -35.57 22.37
C ASN A 394 12.67 -34.95 20.99
N ARG A 395 13.73 -34.26 20.62
CA ARG A 395 13.86 -33.69 19.27
C ARG A 395 13.88 -34.78 18.21
N ILE A 396 13.08 -34.62 17.17
CA ILE A 396 12.98 -35.55 16.03
C ILE A 396 13.45 -34.95 14.72
N GLY A 397 13.78 -33.64 14.69
CA GLY A 397 14.26 -32.96 13.50
C GLY A 397 13.87 -31.49 13.46
N THR A 398 14.12 -30.86 12.33
CA THR A 398 13.77 -29.46 12.06
C THR A 398 12.89 -29.39 10.83
N LYS A 399 11.80 -28.66 10.92
CA LYS A 399 10.94 -28.33 9.78
C LYS A 399 11.36 -26.96 9.25
N ARG A 400 11.47 -26.86 7.92
CA ARG A 400 11.73 -25.62 7.21
C ARG A 400 10.51 -25.23 6.41
N ASP A 401 9.95 -24.09 6.72
CA ASP A 401 8.83 -23.50 6.00
C ASP A 401 9.28 -22.20 5.33
N LYS A 402 8.87 -21.98 4.07
CA LYS A 402 9.16 -20.74 3.34
C LYS A 402 7.95 -19.81 3.43
N THR A 403 8.17 -18.56 3.85
CA THR A 403 7.14 -17.52 3.87
C THR A 403 6.84 -17.03 2.45
N ALA A 404 5.78 -16.25 2.30
CA ALA A 404 5.45 -15.59 1.02
C ALA A 404 6.52 -14.60 0.56
N SER A 405 7.33 -14.03 1.49
CA SER A 405 8.50 -13.19 1.17
C SER A 405 9.74 -13.99 0.73
N GLY A 406 9.67 -15.33 0.81
CA GLY A 406 10.83 -16.19 0.55
C GLY A 406 11.72 -16.47 1.76
N TYR A 407 11.42 -15.87 2.93
CA TYR A 407 12.16 -16.09 4.17
C TYR A 407 11.97 -17.53 4.69
N ILE A 408 13.06 -18.16 5.16
CA ILE A 408 13.01 -19.53 5.67
C ILE A 408 12.87 -19.52 7.19
N ILE A 409 11.73 -20.01 7.65
CA ILE A 409 11.46 -20.25 9.08
C ILE A 409 11.90 -21.66 9.43
N GLU A 410 12.68 -21.79 10.50
CA GLU A 410 13.11 -23.08 11.04
C GLU A 410 12.42 -23.36 12.38
N SER A 411 11.67 -24.45 12.43
CA SER A 411 10.98 -24.91 13.65
C SER A 411 11.52 -26.27 14.07
N ALA A 412 12.04 -26.35 15.28
CA ALA A 412 12.44 -27.62 15.88
C ALA A 412 11.19 -28.43 16.23
N ARG A 413 11.22 -29.72 15.94
CA ARG A 413 10.11 -30.66 16.19
C ARG A 413 10.47 -31.60 17.33
N TYR A 414 9.57 -31.68 18.33
CA TYR A 414 9.75 -32.55 19.49
C TYR A 414 8.55 -33.50 19.60
N LYS A 415 8.79 -34.78 19.86
CA LYS A 415 7.78 -35.82 19.89
C LYS A 415 7.73 -36.49 21.26
N ALA A 416 6.51 -36.62 21.83
CA ALA A 416 6.27 -37.38 23.04
C ALA A 416 6.49 -38.88 22.80
N LYS A 417 6.98 -39.60 23.83
CA LYS A 417 7.25 -41.04 23.73
C LYS A 417 5.96 -41.87 23.59
N ARG A 418 4.98 -41.63 24.45
CA ARG A 418 3.70 -42.40 24.46
C ARG A 418 2.52 -41.51 24.86
N CYS A 419 1.54 -41.37 23.99
CA CYS A 419 0.28 -40.67 24.26
C CYS A 419 -0.94 -41.57 24.30
N GLU A 420 -0.78 -42.85 24.03
CA GLU A 420 -1.82 -43.85 24.15
C GLU A 420 -2.15 -44.12 25.61
N GLY A 421 -3.45 -44.17 25.98
CA GLY A 421 -3.86 -44.32 27.37
C GLY A 421 -3.63 -43.10 28.28
N CYS A 422 -3.15 -41.99 27.77
CA CYS A 422 -2.89 -40.79 28.56
C CYS A 422 -4.21 -40.12 29.02
N PRO A 423 -4.41 -39.89 30.33
CA PRO A 423 -5.66 -39.29 30.84
C PRO A 423 -5.88 -37.85 30.37
N LEU A 424 -4.81 -37.12 30.05
CA LEU A 424 -4.88 -35.74 29.55
C LEU A 424 -5.02 -35.63 28.03
N ARG A 425 -5.10 -36.78 27.32
CA ARG A 425 -5.07 -36.78 25.85
C ARG A 425 -6.14 -35.89 25.24
N GLY A 426 -7.38 -35.96 25.71
CA GLY A 426 -8.50 -35.17 25.15
C GLY A 426 -8.33 -33.66 25.23
N SER A 427 -7.65 -33.18 26.28
CA SER A 427 -7.33 -31.75 26.49
C SER A 427 -6.02 -31.34 25.86
N CYS A 428 -5.03 -32.27 25.82
CA CYS A 428 -3.66 -31.97 25.35
C CYS A 428 -3.50 -32.09 23.83
N PHE A 429 -4.04 -33.17 23.23
CA PHE A 429 -3.80 -33.49 21.82
C PHE A 429 -4.89 -34.44 21.27
N LYS A 430 -5.64 -33.98 20.28
CA LYS A 430 -6.79 -34.69 19.71
C LYS A 430 -6.47 -35.58 18.50
N ALA A 431 -5.33 -35.35 17.81
CA ALA A 431 -4.96 -36.11 16.62
C ALA A 431 -4.47 -37.52 16.95
N ARG A 432 -4.42 -38.42 15.97
CA ARG A 432 -3.91 -39.79 16.10
C ARG A 432 -2.38 -39.78 16.34
N GLY A 433 -1.87 -40.79 17.02
CA GLY A 433 -0.45 -40.98 17.32
C GLY A 433 0.06 -40.14 18.50
N ASN A 434 1.38 -40.03 18.63
CA ASN A 434 2.04 -39.27 19.68
C ASN A 434 2.09 -37.79 19.35
N ARG A 435 1.93 -36.95 20.38
CA ARG A 435 1.98 -35.50 20.23
C ARG A 435 3.32 -35.03 19.70
N ILE A 436 3.30 -34.19 18.67
CA ILE A 436 4.46 -33.45 18.15
C ILE A 436 4.20 -31.95 18.39
N ILE A 437 5.20 -31.25 18.91
CA ILE A 437 5.19 -29.79 19.00
C ILE A 437 6.24 -29.23 18.03
N GLU A 438 5.94 -28.10 17.44
CA GLU A 438 6.86 -27.33 16.59
C GLU A 438 7.19 -26.04 17.33
N VAL A 439 8.47 -25.77 17.52
CA VAL A 439 8.96 -24.63 18.29
C VAL A 439 9.96 -23.84 17.46
N ASN A 440 9.65 -22.57 17.25
CA ASN A 440 10.57 -21.63 16.64
C ASN A 440 11.35 -20.90 17.74
N HIS A 441 12.56 -21.36 18.02
CA HIS A 441 13.39 -20.81 19.09
C HIS A 441 13.83 -19.36 18.83
N ARG A 442 14.12 -18.99 17.56
CA ARG A 442 14.51 -17.63 17.19
C ARG A 442 13.36 -16.64 17.42
N LEU A 443 12.17 -16.97 16.95
CA LEU A 443 10.99 -16.14 17.20
C LEU A 443 10.69 -16.00 18.70
N ASN A 444 10.85 -17.08 19.48
CA ASN A 444 10.64 -17.03 20.93
C ASN A 444 11.69 -16.16 21.64
N GLN A 445 12.93 -16.13 21.15
CA GLN A 445 13.96 -15.21 21.63
C GLN A 445 13.57 -13.75 21.34
N TYR A 446 13.15 -13.46 20.11
CA TYR A 446 12.66 -12.11 19.74
C TYR A 446 11.45 -11.68 20.58
N LYS A 447 10.48 -12.57 20.82
CA LYS A 447 9.33 -12.30 21.69
C LYS A 447 9.75 -11.95 23.13
N ARG A 448 10.76 -12.62 23.68
CA ARG A 448 11.28 -12.31 25.01
C ARG A 448 11.92 -10.93 25.05
N GLN A 449 12.79 -10.61 24.11
CA GLN A 449 13.40 -9.29 23.98
C GLN A 449 12.34 -8.18 23.78
N ALA A 450 11.36 -8.43 22.90
CA ALA A 450 10.25 -7.50 22.68
C ALA A 450 9.43 -7.31 23.96
N ARG A 451 9.18 -8.36 24.75
CA ARG A 451 8.47 -8.28 26.03
C ARG A 451 9.22 -7.39 27.03
N GLU A 452 10.52 -7.59 27.19
CA GLU A 452 11.37 -6.79 28.08
C GLU A 452 11.33 -5.33 27.69
N ARG A 453 11.54 -5.00 26.41
CA ARG A 453 11.46 -3.63 25.90
C ARG A 453 10.06 -3.02 26.09
N LEU A 454 9.00 -3.73 25.73
CA LEU A 454 7.62 -3.23 25.85
C LEU A 454 7.19 -2.99 27.30
N LEU A 455 7.80 -3.65 28.29
CA LEU A 455 7.51 -3.48 29.71
C LEU A 455 8.41 -2.45 30.38
N SER A 456 9.48 -1.98 29.73
CA SER A 456 10.33 -0.89 30.24
C SER A 456 9.54 0.44 30.31
N GLU A 457 10.04 1.42 31.03
CA GLU A 457 9.44 2.76 31.11
C GLU A 457 9.29 3.40 29.72
N GLU A 458 10.30 3.24 28.86
CA GLU A 458 10.29 3.73 27.50
C GLU A 458 9.23 3.01 26.66
N GLY A 459 9.16 1.68 26.79
CA GLY A 459 8.14 0.87 26.11
C GLY A 459 6.72 1.23 26.52
N ILE A 460 6.49 1.57 27.78
CA ILE A 460 5.18 2.07 28.26
C ILE A 460 4.85 3.42 27.60
N LYS A 461 5.82 4.34 27.51
CA LYS A 461 5.65 5.63 26.82
C LYS A 461 5.33 5.44 25.34
N HIS A 462 6.08 4.59 24.63
CA HIS A 462 5.85 4.32 23.20
C HIS A 462 4.51 3.64 22.94
N ARG A 463 4.09 2.69 23.80
CA ARG A 463 2.76 2.05 23.69
C ARG A 463 1.63 3.05 23.90
N GLY A 464 1.77 4.00 24.83
CA GLY A 464 0.81 5.08 25.06
C GLY A 464 0.75 6.06 23.88
N ARG A 465 1.90 6.47 23.37
CA ARG A 465 1.98 7.38 22.22
C ARG A 465 1.43 6.78 20.93
N ARG A 466 1.54 5.47 20.72
CA ARG A 466 1.04 4.84 19.51
C ARG A 466 -0.44 5.15 19.23
N CYS A 467 -1.28 5.21 20.26
CA CYS A 467 -2.71 5.54 20.10
C CYS A 467 -2.95 6.98 19.63
N ILE A 468 -2.03 7.89 19.91
CA ILE A 468 -2.14 9.29 19.52
C ILE A 468 -1.27 9.68 18.33
N GLU A 469 -0.43 8.78 17.85
CA GLU A 469 0.41 8.99 16.67
C GLU A 469 -0.33 8.53 15.40
N PRO A 470 -0.22 7.30 14.89
CA PRO A 470 -0.85 6.95 13.61
C PRO A 470 -2.39 6.88 13.70
N GLU A 471 -2.95 6.44 14.82
CA GLU A 471 -4.41 6.30 14.95
C GLU A 471 -5.12 7.66 14.89
N ALA A 472 -4.56 8.69 15.53
CA ALA A 472 -5.11 10.05 15.46
C ALA A 472 -4.95 10.63 14.04
N VAL A 473 -3.83 10.35 13.36
CA VAL A 473 -3.64 10.77 11.95
C VAL A 473 -4.67 10.13 11.05
N PHE A 474 -4.93 8.83 11.19
CA PHE A 474 -6.00 8.15 10.44
C PHE A 474 -7.40 8.70 10.77
N GLY A 475 -7.66 9.03 12.04
CA GLY A 475 -8.90 9.68 12.45
C GLY A 475 -9.09 11.02 11.75
N GLN A 476 -8.08 11.90 11.77
CA GLN A 476 -8.12 13.18 11.07
C GLN A 476 -8.28 13.01 9.55
N MET A 477 -7.51 12.11 8.94
CA MET A 477 -7.58 11.83 7.52
C MET A 477 -8.98 11.39 7.09
N LYS A 478 -9.53 10.38 7.75
CA LYS A 478 -10.78 9.75 7.32
C LYS A 478 -12.03 10.52 7.71
N TYR A 479 -12.03 11.16 8.89
CA TYR A 479 -13.23 11.84 9.41
C TYR A 479 -13.16 13.35 9.19
N ASN A 480 -12.15 14.04 9.68
CA ASN A 480 -12.10 15.50 9.59
C ASN A 480 -11.77 15.99 8.17
N MET A 481 -10.92 15.26 7.44
CA MET A 481 -10.56 15.58 6.06
C MET A 481 -11.35 14.76 5.03
N ALA A 482 -12.23 13.84 5.45
CA ALA A 482 -13.09 13.03 4.59
C ALA A 482 -12.34 12.28 3.46
N TYR A 483 -11.07 11.91 3.69
CA TYR A 483 -10.24 11.18 2.75
C TYR A 483 -10.39 9.67 2.99
N ARG A 484 -11.54 9.09 2.57
CA ARG A 484 -11.92 7.69 2.81
C ARG A 484 -11.80 6.80 1.58
N ARG A 485 -11.69 7.41 0.40
CA ARG A 485 -11.66 6.72 -0.88
C ARG A 485 -10.72 7.44 -1.84
N PHE A 486 -9.89 6.69 -2.55
CA PHE A 486 -9.07 7.23 -3.62
C PHE A 486 -9.91 7.71 -4.80
N ARG A 487 -9.42 8.73 -5.50
CA ARG A 487 -10.12 9.36 -6.64
C ARG A 487 -9.48 9.03 -7.98
N HIS A 488 -8.34 8.37 -7.93
CA HIS A 488 -7.56 7.90 -9.07
C HIS A 488 -7.59 6.38 -9.16
N VAL A 489 -7.19 5.85 -10.31
CA VAL A 489 -7.03 4.43 -10.61
C VAL A 489 -5.58 4.20 -11.02
N GLY A 490 -5.00 3.10 -10.56
CA GLY A 490 -3.59 2.76 -10.74
C GLY A 490 -2.70 3.29 -9.61
N GLU A 491 -1.76 2.46 -9.18
CA GLU A 491 -0.91 2.69 -8.01
C GLU A 491 -0.17 4.03 -8.09
N ASP A 492 0.46 4.36 -9.22
CA ASP A 492 1.21 5.62 -9.39
C ASP A 492 0.35 6.86 -9.15
N LYS A 493 -0.89 6.87 -9.71
CA LYS A 493 -1.79 8.00 -9.57
C LYS A 493 -2.40 8.08 -8.17
N VAL A 494 -2.59 6.94 -7.53
CA VAL A 494 -3.06 6.85 -6.14
C VAL A 494 -1.96 7.33 -5.19
N THR A 495 -0.71 6.93 -5.43
CA THR A 495 0.47 7.41 -4.69
C THR A 495 0.64 8.92 -4.83
N MET A 496 0.53 9.45 -6.04
CA MET A 496 0.53 10.89 -6.29
C MET A 496 -0.57 11.62 -5.51
N ASP A 497 -1.80 11.12 -5.56
CA ASP A 497 -2.96 11.73 -4.86
C ASP A 497 -2.72 11.75 -3.35
N PHE A 498 -2.16 10.67 -2.81
CA PHE A 498 -1.82 10.62 -1.38
C PHE A 498 -0.62 11.51 -1.03
N ALA A 499 0.36 11.68 -1.92
CA ALA A 499 1.47 12.63 -1.70
C ALA A 499 0.96 14.06 -1.55
N PHE A 500 0.05 14.53 -2.41
CA PHE A 500 -0.61 15.83 -2.24
C PHE A 500 -1.35 15.93 -0.91
N PHE A 501 -2.04 14.86 -0.51
CA PHE A 501 -2.72 14.81 0.77
C PHE A 501 -1.74 14.91 1.94
N ALA A 502 -0.65 14.14 1.95
CA ALA A 502 0.34 14.12 3.02
C ALA A 502 1.05 15.48 3.19
N ILE A 503 1.41 16.14 2.08
CA ILE A 503 1.95 17.49 2.10
C ILE A 503 0.95 18.46 2.74
N ALA A 504 -0.29 18.45 2.28
CA ALA A 504 -1.35 19.34 2.79
C ALA A 504 -1.65 19.07 4.28
N PHE A 505 -1.70 17.80 4.68
CA PHE A 505 -1.90 17.39 6.06
C PHE A 505 -0.78 17.90 6.97
N ASN A 506 0.47 17.72 6.56
CA ASN A 506 1.63 18.16 7.34
C ASN A 506 1.69 19.68 7.49
N ILE A 507 1.43 20.43 6.42
CA ILE A 507 1.37 21.91 6.50
C ILE A 507 0.22 22.34 7.42
N LYS A 508 -0.97 21.73 7.32
CA LYS A 508 -2.11 22.00 8.21
C LYS A 508 -1.74 21.75 9.67
N LYS A 509 -1.08 20.64 9.96
CA LYS A 509 -0.61 20.27 11.29
C LYS A 509 0.43 21.27 11.82
N MET A 510 1.36 21.69 10.98
CA MET A 510 2.36 22.70 11.31
C MET A 510 1.69 24.02 11.70
N CYS A 511 0.74 24.52 10.90
CA CYS A 511 -0.02 25.73 11.21
C CYS A 511 -0.72 25.62 12.57
N ALA A 512 -1.37 24.49 12.85
CA ALA A 512 -2.06 24.27 14.12
C ALA A 512 -1.10 24.30 15.32
N LYS A 513 0.10 23.70 15.19
CA LYS A 513 1.13 23.75 16.24
C LYS A 513 1.65 25.18 16.46
N LEU A 514 1.96 25.90 15.38
CA LEU A 514 2.44 27.28 15.44
C LEU A 514 1.43 28.21 16.14
N ILE A 515 0.15 28.09 15.79
CA ILE A 515 -0.92 28.87 16.44
C ILE A 515 -1.03 28.52 17.93
N LYS A 516 -0.94 27.23 18.29
CA LYS A 516 -0.97 26.78 19.69
C LYS A 516 0.21 27.31 20.50
N GLU A 517 1.37 27.50 19.87
CA GLU A 517 2.57 28.09 20.45
C GLU A 517 2.51 29.64 20.53
N GLY A 518 1.41 30.24 20.11
CA GLY A 518 1.26 31.71 20.08
C GLY A 518 2.05 32.39 18.96
N LYS A 519 2.59 31.67 18.00
CA LYS A 519 3.35 32.22 16.87
C LYS A 519 2.43 32.71 15.78
N GLY A 520 2.52 33.99 15.43
CA GLY A 520 1.76 34.58 14.32
C GLY A 520 2.19 34.02 12.97
N LEU A 521 1.25 33.46 12.19
CA LEU A 521 1.57 32.81 10.92
C LEU A 521 2.17 33.77 9.89
N ILE A 522 1.76 35.01 9.85
CA ILE A 522 2.35 36.02 8.95
C ILE A 522 3.83 36.27 9.28
N THR A 523 4.17 36.32 10.57
CA THR A 523 5.54 36.48 11.04
C THR A 523 6.38 35.27 10.70
N VAL A 524 5.84 34.06 10.95
CA VAL A 524 6.49 32.80 10.57
C VAL A 524 6.71 32.73 9.06
N ALA A 525 5.71 33.09 8.25
CA ALA A 525 5.84 33.11 6.78
C ALA A 525 6.94 34.07 6.30
N LYS A 526 7.10 35.21 6.96
CA LYS A 526 8.14 36.20 6.60
C LYS A 526 9.56 35.80 7.03
N TYR A 527 9.73 35.27 8.24
CA TYR A 527 11.06 35.13 8.84
C TYR A 527 11.54 33.69 8.99
N MET A 528 10.64 32.73 9.21
CA MET A 528 11.04 31.34 9.45
C MET A 528 11.53 30.65 8.16
N PHE A 529 11.07 31.13 7.00
CA PHE A 529 11.43 30.61 5.69
C PHE A 529 12.41 31.54 4.92
N MET A 530 12.72 32.72 5.43
CA MET A 530 13.83 33.53 4.91
C MET A 530 15.14 32.87 5.37
N GLY A 531 15.87 32.31 4.44
CA GLY A 531 17.17 31.67 4.70
C GLY A 531 17.18 30.14 4.69
N LEU A 532 16.12 29.47 4.26
CA LEU A 532 16.13 28.05 3.93
C LEU A 532 16.93 27.81 2.63
N PHE A 533 18.17 28.34 2.56
CA PHE A 533 19.16 27.76 1.69
C PHE A 533 19.77 26.57 2.44
N ILE A 534 19.49 25.40 1.94
CA ILE A 534 19.90 24.07 2.31
C ILE A 534 21.44 24.01 2.44
N THR A 535 21.98 24.47 3.56
CA THR A 535 23.42 24.43 3.84
C THR A 535 23.85 23.20 4.64
N ARG A 536 22.92 22.33 5.07
CA ARG A 536 23.27 21.15 5.86
C ARG A 536 23.07 19.79 5.19
N TYR A 537 22.37 19.72 4.09
CA TYR A 537 22.22 18.48 3.33
C TYR A 537 22.67 18.68 1.90
N ASN A 538 23.96 18.40 1.64
CA ASN A 538 24.49 18.24 0.27
C ASN A 538 23.77 17.06 -0.37
N TRP A 539 22.59 17.32 -0.89
CA TRP A 539 21.83 16.34 -1.65
C TRP A 539 22.35 16.32 -3.08
N ASN A 540 23.15 15.32 -3.37
CA ASN A 540 23.54 15.03 -4.74
C ASN A 540 22.31 14.42 -5.45
N ILE A 541 21.48 15.30 -6.04
CA ILE A 541 20.31 14.92 -6.87
C ILE A 541 20.75 14.02 -8.05
N ALA A 542 22.02 14.02 -8.42
CA ALA A 542 22.61 13.16 -9.45
C ALA A 542 22.52 11.65 -9.12
N THR A 543 22.55 11.25 -7.84
CA THR A 543 22.50 9.83 -7.45
C THR A 543 21.09 9.23 -7.59
N CYS A 544 20.04 10.06 -7.58
CA CYS A 544 18.66 9.58 -7.71
C CYS A 544 18.29 9.23 -9.16
N CYS A 545 18.91 9.89 -10.15
CA CYS A 545 18.68 9.61 -11.56
C CYS A 545 19.44 8.37 -12.06
N GLN A 546 20.64 8.08 -11.52
CA GLN A 546 21.43 6.93 -11.96
C GLN A 546 20.82 5.57 -11.54
N MET A 547 20.09 5.49 -10.42
CA MET A 547 19.48 4.23 -9.98
C MET A 547 18.17 3.88 -10.73
N HIS A 548 17.61 4.80 -11.52
CA HIS A 548 16.47 4.49 -12.41
C HIS A 548 16.92 3.87 -13.74
N GLU A 549 18.16 4.13 -14.18
CA GLU A 549 18.71 3.54 -15.40
C GLU A 549 19.21 2.10 -15.20
N GLU A 550 19.66 1.74 -14.01
CA GLU A 550 20.12 0.36 -13.71
C GLU A 550 18.99 -0.67 -13.46
N LYS A 551 17.72 -0.24 -13.37
CA LYS A 551 16.56 -1.17 -13.29
C LYS A 551 15.80 -1.31 -14.60
N ALA A 552 16.24 -0.65 -15.66
CA ALA A 552 15.69 -0.75 -17.02
C ALA A 552 16.64 -1.47 -18.00
N ALA A 553 17.77 -2.01 -17.51
CA ALA A 553 18.67 -2.87 -18.25
C ALA A 553 18.51 -4.36 -17.84
#